data_845d4d3972fb630077017b94bb87941f
#
_entry.id   845d4d3972fb630077017b94bb87941f
#
_cell.length_a   1.000
_cell.length_b   1.000
_cell.length_c   1.000
_cell.angle_alpha   90.00
_cell.angle_beta   90.00
_cell.angle_gamma   90.00
#
_symmetry.space_group_name_H-M   'P 1'
#
loop_
_entity.id
_entity.type
_entity.pdbx_description
1 polymer ?
#
loop_
_entity_poly.entity_id
_entity_poly.type
_entity_poly.pdbx_seq_one_letter_code
_entity_poly.pdbx_strand_id
1 'polypeptide(L)'
;MPIARRLRPLRRLLRRMLTRPQLLAFVPALMLGGYWFGGEGVLLVVAVVFPMLLMIGGLFVEDGDGQGHVDGLTGLATRAHLVERLDDVLADYDGQGQSTIALALQIDDGAELLHGHGRAAMEEVIQRTADRIAAVTRGGDLVARLGDDRFGVMIG
;
A
#
# COMPACT_ATOMS: atom_id res chain seq x y z
N MET A 1 -12.77 5.37 24.91
CA MET A 1 -12.94 4.08 24.23
C MET A 1 -11.56 3.51 23.91
N PRO A 2 -10.98 2.62 24.75
CA PRO A 2 -9.55 2.22 24.62
C PRO A 2 -9.32 0.91 23.84
N ILE A 3 -10.32 0.31 23.21
CA ILE A 3 -10.19 -1.03 22.61
C ILE A 3 -9.49 -0.99 21.25
N ALA A 4 -9.63 0.10 20.49
CA ALA A 4 -9.03 0.24 19.17
C ALA A 4 -7.47 0.36 19.18
N ARG A 5 -6.89 0.78 20.30
CA ARG A 5 -5.44 0.98 20.42
C ARG A 5 -4.64 -0.32 20.64
N ARG A 6 -5.28 -1.37 21.17
CA ARG A 6 -4.63 -2.68 21.43
C ARG A 6 -4.59 -3.60 20.21
N LEU A 7 -5.41 -3.35 19.18
CA LEU A 7 -5.48 -4.21 17.99
C LEU A 7 -4.48 -3.83 16.88
N ARG A 8 -3.84 -2.66 16.98
CA ARG A 8 -2.86 -2.19 15.97
C ARG A 8 -1.63 -3.09 15.82
N PRO A 9 -0.97 -3.57 16.91
CA PRO A 9 0.20 -4.45 16.75
C PRO A 9 -0.19 -5.83 16.19
N LEU A 10 -1.37 -6.36 16.55
CA LEU A 10 -1.83 -7.65 16.07
C LEU A 10 -2.11 -7.62 14.55
N ARG A 11 -2.69 -6.51 14.06
CA ARG A 11 -2.99 -6.30 12.64
C ARG A 11 -1.72 -6.20 11.79
N ARG A 12 -0.64 -5.59 12.31
CA ARG A 12 0.69 -5.55 11.66
C ARG A 12 1.34 -6.93 11.60
N LEU A 13 1.21 -7.71 12.66
CA LEU A 13 1.77 -9.08 12.73
C LEU A 13 1.00 -10.02 11.77
N LEU A 14 -0.34 -9.93 11.76
CA LEU A 14 -1.16 -10.71 10.83
C LEU A 14 -0.86 -10.33 9.37
N ARG A 15 -0.73 -9.04 9.05
CA ARG A 15 -0.41 -8.57 7.70
C ARG A 15 0.96 -9.09 7.25
N ARG A 16 1.99 -9.05 8.11
CA ARG A 16 3.33 -9.61 7.80
C ARG A 16 3.34 -11.12 7.64
N MET A 17 2.46 -11.83 8.35
CA MET A 17 2.34 -13.29 8.19
C MET A 17 1.58 -13.68 6.93
N LEU A 18 0.50 -12.96 6.58
CA LEU A 18 -0.36 -13.27 5.43
C LEU A 18 0.26 -12.86 4.08
N THR A 19 1.22 -11.94 4.05
CA THR A 19 1.91 -11.53 2.81
C THR A 19 3.03 -12.49 2.38
N ARG A 20 3.27 -13.57 3.11
CA ARG A 20 4.23 -14.60 2.68
C ARG A 20 3.54 -15.54 1.69
N PRO A 21 3.97 -15.59 0.39
CA PRO A 21 3.38 -16.48 -0.63
C PRO A 21 3.46 -17.97 -0.24
N GLN A 22 4.35 -18.31 0.67
CA GLN A 22 4.48 -19.66 1.25
C GLN A 22 3.25 -20.11 2.06
N LEU A 23 2.50 -19.17 2.67
CA LEU A 23 1.28 -19.52 3.43
C LEU A 23 0.09 -19.81 2.52
N LEU A 24 0.03 -19.20 1.33
CA LEU A 24 -0.97 -19.53 0.32
C LEU A 24 -0.82 -20.95 -0.22
N ALA A 25 0.39 -21.52 -0.20
CA ALA A 25 0.63 -22.89 -0.59
C ALA A 25 0.01 -23.91 0.40
N PHE A 26 -0.29 -23.50 1.65
CA PHE A 26 -0.94 -24.35 2.64
C PHE A 26 -2.47 -24.34 2.59
N VAL A 27 -3.07 -23.42 1.82
CA VAL A 27 -4.54 -23.31 1.69
C VAL A 27 -5.19 -24.61 1.18
N PRO A 28 -4.66 -25.30 0.14
CA PRO A 28 -5.21 -26.56 -0.32
C PRO A 28 -5.12 -27.67 0.74
N ALA A 29 -4.03 -27.71 1.52
CA ALA A 29 -3.84 -28.68 2.59
C ALA A 29 -4.82 -28.45 3.76
N LEU A 30 -5.07 -27.18 4.10
CA LEU A 30 -6.08 -26.77 5.10
C LEU A 30 -7.51 -27.12 4.64
N MET A 31 -7.81 -26.94 3.35
CA MET A 31 -9.10 -27.34 2.78
C MET A 31 -9.31 -28.86 2.81
N LEU A 32 -8.26 -29.63 2.47
CA LEU A 32 -8.31 -31.09 2.51
C LEU A 32 -8.47 -31.62 3.95
N GLY A 33 -7.76 -31.03 4.91
CA GLY A 33 -7.89 -31.36 6.33
C GLY A 33 -9.27 -31.03 6.88
N GLY A 34 -9.84 -29.87 6.52
CA GLY A 34 -11.19 -29.44 6.88
C GLY A 34 -12.27 -30.39 6.37
N TYR A 35 -12.12 -30.89 5.15
CA TYR A 35 -13.02 -31.88 4.56
C TYR A 35 -13.03 -33.20 5.36
N TRP A 36 -11.88 -33.64 5.79
CA TRP A 36 -11.77 -34.97 6.50
C TRP A 36 -12.30 -34.91 7.94
N PHE A 37 -12.21 -33.75 8.61
CA PHE A 37 -12.66 -33.57 9.99
C PHE A 37 -14.09 -33.01 10.13
N GLY A 38 -14.63 -32.31 9.15
CA GLY A 38 -15.88 -31.56 9.28
C GLY A 38 -16.90 -31.73 8.15
N GLY A 39 -16.59 -32.54 7.13
CA GLY A 39 -17.48 -32.77 5.99
C GLY A 39 -17.73 -31.53 5.12
N GLU A 40 -18.77 -31.60 4.26
CA GLU A 40 -19.10 -30.55 3.27
C GLU A 40 -19.42 -29.19 3.90
N GLY A 41 -19.99 -29.17 5.12
CA GLY A 41 -20.36 -27.93 5.80
C GLY A 41 -19.17 -27.05 6.17
N VAL A 42 -18.07 -27.66 6.61
CA VAL A 42 -16.83 -26.92 6.93
C VAL A 42 -16.17 -26.38 5.67
N LEU A 43 -16.20 -27.11 4.56
CA LEU A 43 -15.71 -26.64 3.26
C LEU A 43 -16.46 -25.40 2.77
N LEU A 44 -17.79 -25.38 2.87
CA LEU A 44 -18.61 -24.24 2.49
C LEU A 44 -18.31 -23.01 3.37
N VAL A 45 -18.19 -23.20 4.67
CA VAL A 45 -17.84 -22.12 5.59
C VAL A 45 -16.45 -21.54 5.27
N VAL A 46 -15.46 -22.38 5.07
CA VAL A 46 -14.10 -21.94 4.72
C VAL A 46 -14.07 -21.25 3.35
N ALA A 47 -14.80 -21.77 2.35
CA ALA A 47 -14.87 -21.21 1.01
C ALA A 47 -15.50 -19.80 0.97
N VAL A 48 -16.41 -19.49 1.90
CA VAL A 48 -17.06 -18.17 1.99
C VAL A 48 -16.31 -17.25 2.94
N VAL A 49 -15.94 -17.74 4.12
CA VAL A 49 -15.31 -16.93 5.17
C VAL A 49 -13.88 -16.55 4.81
N PHE A 50 -13.13 -17.44 4.15
CA PHE A 50 -11.73 -17.19 3.80
C PHE A 50 -11.57 -16.02 2.80
N PRO A 51 -12.27 -15.97 1.63
CA PRO A 51 -12.19 -14.81 0.74
C PRO A 51 -12.77 -13.54 1.38
N MET A 52 -13.78 -13.65 2.23
CA MET A 52 -14.31 -12.51 2.96
C MET A 52 -13.30 -11.95 3.97
N LEU A 53 -12.55 -12.79 4.67
CA LEU A 53 -11.45 -12.37 5.54
C LEU A 53 -10.29 -11.75 4.75
N LEU A 54 -9.98 -12.28 3.57
CA LEU A 54 -8.97 -11.70 2.68
C LEU A 54 -9.40 -10.32 2.18
N MET A 55 -10.68 -10.14 1.84
CA MET A 55 -11.25 -8.86 1.41
C MET A 55 -11.24 -7.82 2.54
N ILE A 56 -11.64 -8.20 3.75
CA ILE A 56 -11.59 -7.34 4.94
C ILE A 56 -10.14 -7.04 5.35
N GLY A 57 -9.22 -7.98 5.15
CA GLY A 57 -7.79 -7.81 5.39
C GLY A 57 -7.08 -6.86 4.42
N GLY A 58 -7.77 -6.41 3.36
CA GLY A 58 -7.20 -5.53 2.33
C GLY A 58 -6.18 -6.25 1.43
N LEU A 59 -6.23 -7.58 1.31
CA LEU A 59 -5.33 -8.37 0.46
C LEU A 59 -5.72 -8.32 -1.02
N PHE A 60 -6.93 -7.83 -1.35
CA PHE A 60 -7.40 -7.55 -2.70
C PHE A 60 -7.34 -6.06 -3.08
N VAL A 61 -6.71 -5.21 -2.26
CA VAL A 61 -6.32 -3.90 -2.76
C VAL A 61 -5.21 -4.18 -3.77
N GLU A 62 -5.52 -4.04 -5.02
CA GLU A 62 -4.53 -3.94 -6.10
C GLU A 62 -3.68 -2.70 -5.82
N ASP A 63 -2.70 -2.85 -4.93
CA ASP A 63 -1.53 -2.00 -4.95
C ASP A 63 -0.77 -2.46 -6.20
N GLY A 64 -1.08 -1.85 -7.34
CA GLY A 64 -0.34 -2.04 -8.60
C GLY A 64 1.11 -1.57 -8.53
N ASP A 65 1.59 -1.30 -7.34
CA ASP A 65 2.97 -0.91 -7.06
C ASP A 65 3.70 -2.09 -6.43
N GLY A 66 4.72 -2.55 -7.15
CA GLY A 66 5.57 -3.68 -6.77
C GLY A 66 6.03 -3.63 -5.31
N GLN A 67 6.30 -4.79 -4.77
CA GLN A 67 6.77 -5.03 -3.38
C GLN A 67 8.12 -4.34 -3.04
N GLY A 68 8.51 -3.32 -3.81
CA GLY A 68 9.71 -2.51 -3.61
C GLY A 68 9.37 -1.19 -2.89
N HIS A 69 10.37 -0.65 -2.20
CA HIS A 69 10.30 0.70 -1.63
C HIS A 69 10.36 1.79 -2.71
N VAL A 70 10.63 1.41 -3.96
CA VAL A 70 10.86 2.31 -5.10
C VAL A 70 9.96 1.92 -6.27
N ASP A 71 9.30 2.92 -6.86
CA ASP A 71 8.48 2.78 -8.06
C ASP A 71 9.35 2.61 -9.32
N GLY A 72 9.08 1.59 -10.11
CA GLY A 72 9.91 1.23 -11.28
C GLY A 72 9.85 2.23 -12.43
N LEU A 73 8.81 3.07 -12.52
CA LEU A 73 8.69 4.07 -13.59
C LEU A 73 9.41 5.37 -13.23
N THR A 74 9.25 5.84 -11.99
CA THR A 74 9.71 7.17 -11.57
C THR A 74 10.97 7.14 -10.71
N GLY A 75 11.34 5.99 -10.17
CA GLY A 75 12.43 5.87 -9.19
C GLY A 75 12.11 6.50 -7.83
N LEU A 76 10.91 7.05 -7.63
CA LEU A 76 10.46 7.60 -6.35
C LEU A 76 10.05 6.50 -5.37
N ALA A 77 9.86 6.86 -4.10
CA ALA A 77 9.31 5.92 -3.14
C ALA A 77 7.89 5.49 -3.52
N THR A 78 7.50 4.29 -3.14
CA THR A 78 6.13 3.82 -3.29
C THR A 78 5.20 4.39 -2.23
N ARG A 79 3.88 4.36 -2.51
CA ARG A 79 2.85 4.73 -1.53
C ARG A 79 3.01 3.95 -0.21
N ALA A 80 3.34 2.67 -0.30
CA ALA A 80 3.51 1.83 0.89
C ALA A 80 4.64 2.35 1.78
N HIS A 81 5.75 2.74 1.18
CA HIS A 81 6.90 3.30 1.91
C HIS A 81 6.57 4.67 2.53
N LEU A 82 5.83 5.54 1.83
CA LEU A 82 5.39 6.82 2.39
C LEU A 82 4.48 6.62 3.61
N VAL A 83 3.52 5.69 3.53
CA VAL A 83 2.61 5.40 4.64
C VAL A 83 3.38 4.82 5.84
N GLU A 84 4.35 3.94 5.60
CA GLU A 84 5.20 3.40 6.66
C GLU A 84 5.99 4.52 7.37
N ARG A 85 6.58 5.43 6.61
CA ARG A 85 7.31 6.57 7.18
C ARG A 85 6.41 7.55 7.93
N LEU A 86 5.21 7.83 7.42
CA LEU A 86 4.23 8.65 8.13
C LEU A 86 3.77 7.99 9.44
N ASP A 87 3.56 6.67 9.42
CA ASP A 87 3.21 5.92 10.63
C ASP A 87 4.33 5.97 11.68
N ASP A 88 5.60 5.90 11.25
CA ASP A 88 6.76 6.01 12.15
C ASP A 88 6.84 7.41 12.76
N VAL A 89 6.72 8.47 11.96
CA VAL A 89 6.74 9.86 12.45
C VAL A 89 5.59 10.11 13.43
N LEU A 90 4.39 9.60 13.13
CA LEU A 90 3.24 9.72 14.04
C LEU A 90 3.39 8.90 15.33
N ALA A 91 4.14 7.79 15.27
CA ALA A 91 4.40 6.97 16.46
C ALA A 91 5.44 7.61 17.39
N ASP A 92 6.43 8.30 16.80
CA ASP A 92 7.51 8.99 17.54
C ASP A 92 7.13 10.40 17.98
N TYR A 93 5.93 10.90 17.54
CA TYR A 93 5.47 12.23 17.90
C TYR A 93 5.16 12.32 19.41
N ASP A 94 6.00 13.03 20.12
CA ASP A 94 5.91 13.29 21.58
C ASP A 94 5.33 14.68 21.92
N GLY A 95 4.95 15.45 20.90
CA GLY A 95 4.44 16.83 21.07
C GLY A 95 5.53 17.88 21.24
N GLN A 96 6.79 17.52 21.14
CA GLN A 96 7.92 18.42 21.34
C GLN A 96 8.55 18.89 20.03
N GLY A 97 7.93 19.88 19.39
CA GLY A 97 8.65 20.80 18.49
C GLY A 97 9.02 20.33 17.09
N GLN A 98 8.80 19.09 16.71
CA GLN A 98 8.96 18.64 15.34
C GLN A 98 7.63 18.74 14.59
N SER A 99 7.63 19.50 13.49
CA SER A 99 6.47 19.56 12.59
C SER A 99 6.81 18.86 11.28
N THR A 100 5.98 17.90 10.89
CA THR A 100 6.05 17.24 9.58
C THR A 100 4.90 17.70 8.72
N ILE A 101 5.18 18.05 7.48
CA ILE A 101 4.18 18.46 6.50
C ILE A 101 4.03 17.33 5.48
N ALA A 102 2.80 16.88 5.26
CA ALA A 102 2.47 15.95 4.19
C ALA A 102 1.65 16.67 3.11
N LEU A 103 2.12 16.60 1.87
CA LEU A 103 1.47 17.20 0.71
C LEU A 103 1.05 16.08 -0.26
N ALA A 104 -0.11 16.25 -0.88
CA ALA A 104 -0.54 15.44 -1.99
C ALA A 104 -0.64 16.32 -3.24
N LEU A 105 -0.04 15.87 -4.33
CA LEU A 105 -0.01 16.52 -5.63
C LEU A 105 -0.70 15.63 -6.64
N GLN A 106 -1.46 16.20 -7.56
CA GLN A 106 -2.11 15.49 -8.66
C GLN A 106 -1.83 16.20 -9.97
N ILE A 107 -1.63 15.42 -11.05
CA ILE A 107 -1.57 15.95 -12.40
C ILE A 107 -2.99 16.27 -12.84
N ASP A 108 -3.25 17.51 -13.19
CA ASP A 108 -4.55 17.93 -13.73
C ASP A 108 -4.76 17.27 -15.11
N ASP A 109 -5.99 16.94 -15.41
CA ASP A 109 -6.42 16.37 -16.69
C ASP A 109 -5.67 15.09 -17.12
N GLY A 110 -5.12 14.34 -16.16
CA GLY A 110 -4.39 13.10 -16.43
C GLY A 110 -5.19 12.06 -17.22
N ALA A 111 -6.49 11.96 -16.96
CA ALA A 111 -7.37 11.07 -17.70
C ALA A 111 -7.55 11.53 -19.17
N GLU A 112 -7.69 12.82 -19.42
CA GLU A 112 -7.80 13.38 -20.78
C GLU A 112 -6.48 13.21 -21.54
N LEU A 113 -5.35 13.44 -20.88
CA LEU A 113 -4.03 13.19 -21.44
C LEU A 113 -3.85 11.72 -21.85
N LEU A 114 -4.26 10.79 -21.00
CA LEU A 114 -4.21 9.36 -21.27
C LEU A 114 -5.09 8.98 -22.48
N HIS A 115 -6.32 9.51 -22.56
CA HIS A 115 -7.24 9.22 -23.65
C HIS A 115 -6.82 9.87 -24.96
N GLY A 116 -6.33 11.12 -24.91
CA GLY A 116 -5.95 11.88 -26.11
C GLY A 116 -4.59 11.52 -26.70
N HIS A 117 -3.60 11.22 -25.85
CA HIS A 117 -2.20 11.04 -26.26
C HIS A 117 -1.64 9.64 -25.97
N GLY A 118 -2.42 8.81 -25.28
CA GLY A 118 -2.05 7.43 -24.98
C GLY A 118 -1.10 7.29 -23.79
N ARG A 119 -0.84 6.01 -23.46
CA ARG A 119 -0.10 5.63 -22.25
C ARG A 119 1.33 6.12 -22.24
N ALA A 120 2.02 6.06 -23.37
CA ALA A 120 3.42 6.47 -23.45
C ALA A 120 3.62 7.95 -23.13
N ALA A 121 2.72 8.82 -23.63
CA ALA A 121 2.74 10.25 -23.32
C ALA A 121 2.47 10.52 -21.83
N MET A 122 1.52 9.78 -21.24
CA MET A 122 1.23 9.88 -19.81
C MET A 122 2.43 9.46 -18.95
N GLU A 123 3.10 8.35 -19.29
CA GLU A 123 4.29 7.87 -18.59
C GLU A 123 5.44 8.91 -18.65
N GLU A 124 5.63 9.56 -19.80
CA GLU A 124 6.62 10.63 -19.96
C GLU A 124 6.30 11.85 -19.07
N VAL A 125 5.03 12.25 -18.99
CA VAL A 125 4.60 13.35 -18.13
C VAL A 125 4.80 12.99 -16.66
N ILE A 126 4.48 11.76 -16.25
CA ILE A 126 4.70 11.26 -14.90
C ILE A 126 6.18 11.32 -14.54
N GLN A 127 7.07 10.81 -15.40
CA GLN A 127 8.51 10.84 -15.16
C GLN A 127 9.05 12.26 -15.04
N ARG A 128 8.71 13.15 -15.96
CA ARG A 128 9.12 14.55 -15.90
C ARG A 128 8.61 15.28 -14.67
N THR A 129 7.40 14.96 -14.24
CA THR A 129 6.81 15.54 -13.02
C THR A 129 7.56 15.03 -11.79
N ALA A 130 7.86 13.72 -11.73
CA ALA A 130 8.65 13.11 -10.68
C ALA A 130 10.03 13.76 -10.54
N ASP A 131 10.74 13.94 -11.66
CA ASP A 131 12.07 14.58 -11.70
C ASP A 131 12.01 16.02 -11.17
N ARG A 132 10.98 16.78 -11.56
CA ARG A 132 10.79 18.16 -11.08
C ARG A 132 10.51 18.25 -9.61
N ILE A 133 9.65 17.34 -9.07
CA ILE A 133 9.36 17.31 -7.64
C ILE A 133 10.63 16.93 -6.87
N ALA A 134 11.36 15.92 -7.32
CA ALA A 134 12.61 15.50 -6.70
C ALA A 134 13.69 16.59 -6.72
N ALA A 135 13.74 17.41 -7.78
CA ALA A 135 14.72 18.49 -7.90
C ALA A 135 14.46 19.65 -6.94
N VAL A 136 13.23 19.87 -6.48
CA VAL A 136 12.88 20.97 -5.56
C VAL A 136 12.78 20.52 -4.10
N THR A 137 12.78 19.22 -3.84
CA THR A 137 12.77 18.64 -2.49
C THR A 137 14.20 18.47 -1.96
N ARG A 138 14.35 18.52 -0.64
CA ARG A 138 15.64 18.39 0.04
C ARG A 138 15.97 16.93 0.30
N GLY A 139 17.24 16.61 0.58
CA GLY A 139 17.69 15.24 0.83
C GLY A 139 17.08 14.54 2.06
N GLY A 140 16.39 15.27 2.93
CA GLY A 140 15.65 14.72 4.06
C GLY A 140 14.15 14.50 3.81
N ASP A 141 13.64 15.07 2.70
CA ASP A 141 12.24 14.94 2.33
C ASP A 141 11.99 13.62 1.62
N LEU A 142 10.80 13.05 1.80
CA LEU A 142 10.41 11.83 1.10
C LEU A 142 9.39 12.17 0.02
N VAL A 143 9.71 11.82 -1.22
CA VAL A 143 8.81 11.93 -2.36
C VAL A 143 8.38 10.55 -2.78
N ALA A 144 7.07 10.35 -2.95
CA ALA A 144 6.50 9.06 -3.30
C ALA A 144 5.45 9.18 -4.42
N ARG A 145 5.35 8.14 -5.23
CA ARG A 145 4.25 7.97 -6.17
C ARG A 145 3.07 7.32 -5.45
N LEU A 146 1.89 7.97 -5.47
CA LEU A 146 0.69 7.49 -4.79
C LEU A 146 -0.26 6.72 -5.71
N GLY A 147 -0.13 6.93 -7.02
CA GLY A 147 -0.99 6.34 -8.04
C GLY A 147 -0.58 6.76 -9.44
N ASP A 148 -1.51 6.61 -10.39
CA ASP A 148 -1.21 6.87 -11.81
C ASP A 148 -0.88 8.33 -12.09
N ASP A 149 -1.54 9.26 -11.43
CA ASP A 149 -1.43 10.71 -11.63
C ASP A 149 -1.09 11.48 -10.35
N ARG A 150 -0.72 10.77 -9.25
CA ARG A 150 -0.60 11.37 -7.92
C ARG A 150 0.74 11.11 -7.28
N PHE A 151 1.22 12.15 -6.60
CA PHE A 151 2.45 12.13 -5.82
C PHE A 151 2.19 12.56 -4.39
N GLY A 152 3.02 12.08 -3.47
CA GLY A 152 3.05 12.50 -2.07
C GLY A 152 4.43 13.02 -1.73
N VAL A 153 4.48 14.10 -0.94
CA VAL A 153 5.72 14.67 -0.43
C VAL A 153 5.60 14.79 1.08
N MET A 154 6.58 14.28 1.79
CA MET A 154 6.70 14.44 3.24
C MET A 154 7.94 15.29 3.52
N ILE A 155 7.75 16.43 4.17
CA ILE A 155 8.78 17.39 4.55
C ILE A 155 8.92 17.35 6.07
N GLY A 156 10.13 17.10 6.56
CA GLY A 156 10.44 16.98 8.00
C GLY A 156 11.46 17.99 8.49
#